data_fead3cf0410b6254d485e4060aeeed68
#
_entry.id   fead3cf0410b6254d485e4060aeeed68
#
_cell.length_a   1.000
_cell.length_b   1.000
_cell.length_c   1.000
_cell.angle_alpha   90.00
_cell.angle_beta   90.00
_cell.angle_gamma   90.00
#
_symmetry.space_group_name_H-M   'P 1'
#
loop_
_entity.id
_entity.type
_entity.pdbx_description
1 polymer ?
#
loop_
_entity_poly.entity_id
_entity_poly.type
_entity_poly.pdbx_seq_one_letter_code
_entity_poly.pdbx_strand_id
1 'polypeptide(L)'
;MTDFTLADLERIVAKRAAASPEESWTAKLVVAGQAKAAKKLGEEAVETVIAAIEGEKGPLVSESADLIYHLMVVLKIGGVELQEVMAELERRTGQSGIAEKSSRQS
;
A
#
# COMPACT_ATOMS: atom_id res chain seq x y z
N MET A 1 22.15 -0.02 0.32
CA MET A 1 20.82 -0.56 0.66
C MET A 1 20.29 0.13 1.89
N THR A 2 18.99 0.35 1.94
CA THR A 2 18.37 0.97 3.10
C THR A 2 17.88 -0.10 4.09
N ASP A 3 17.87 0.25 5.37
CA ASP A 3 17.27 -0.59 6.42
C ASP A 3 15.80 -0.24 6.66
N PHE A 4 15.24 0.68 5.88
CA PHE A 4 13.86 1.11 6.01
C PHE A 4 12.91 -0.02 5.63
N THR A 5 11.95 -0.34 6.51
CA THR A 5 11.03 -1.47 6.33
C THR A 5 9.58 -1.00 6.16
N LEU A 6 8.72 -1.92 5.70
CA LEU A 6 7.28 -1.63 5.65
C LEU A 6 6.72 -1.38 7.04
N ALA A 7 7.26 -2.03 8.08
CA ALA A 7 6.84 -1.78 9.45
C ALA A 7 7.17 -0.35 9.87
N ASP A 8 8.33 0.17 9.44
CA ASP A 8 8.68 1.57 9.67
C ASP A 8 7.69 2.50 9.00
N LEU A 9 7.32 2.19 7.76
CA LEU A 9 6.35 2.97 7.01
C LEU A 9 4.99 2.96 7.71
N GLU A 10 4.57 1.81 8.21
CA GLU A 10 3.31 1.69 8.95
C GLU A 10 3.28 2.64 10.14
N ARG A 11 4.36 2.70 10.90
CA ARG A 11 4.45 3.61 12.04
C ARG A 11 4.39 5.06 11.63
N ILE A 12 5.07 5.41 10.52
CA ILE A 12 5.06 6.78 9.99
C ILE A 12 3.64 7.16 9.54
N VAL A 13 2.96 6.28 8.83
CA VAL A 13 1.59 6.52 8.36
C VAL A 13 0.65 6.70 9.56
N ALA A 14 0.78 5.86 10.59
CA ALA A 14 -0.05 5.98 11.79
C ALA A 14 0.16 7.34 12.47
N LYS A 15 1.40 7.78 12.58
CA LYS A 15 1.73 9.07 13.20
C LYS A 15 1.17 10.23 12.38
N ARG A 16 1.34 10.18 11.06
CA ARG A 16 0.86 11.25 10.17
C ARG A 16 -0.65 11.27 10.09
N ALA A 17 -1.31 10.12 10.18
CA ALA A 17 -2.77 10.03 10.20
C ALA A 17 -3.37 10.73 11.41
N ALA A 18 -2.65 10.76 12.53
CA ALA A 18 -3.10 11.40 13.76
C ALA A 18 -2.73 12.89 13.85
N ALA A 19 -2.00 13.40 12.86
CA ALA A 19 -1.59 14.79 12.84
C ALA A 19 -2.73 15.69 12.33
N SER A 20 -2.49 17.00 12.35
CA SER A 20 -3.45 17.98 11.84
C SER A 20 -3.56 17.86 10.30
N PRO A 21 -4.78 17.89 9.75
CA PRO A 21 -4.95 17.91 8.29
C PRO A 21 -4.28 19.09 7.59
N GLU A 22 -4.07 20.20 8.30
CA GLU A 22 -3.35 21.34 7.72
C GLU A 22 -1.88 21.06 7.49
N GLU A 23 -1.34 20.09 8.21
CA GLU A 23 0.10 19.79 8.19
C GLU A 23 0.43 18.44 7.53
N SER A 24 -0.57 17.60 7.34
CA SER A 24 -0.34 16.22 6.90
C SER A 24 -1.27 15.82 5.77
N TRP A 25 -0.71 15.44 4.64
CA TRP A 25 -1.45 14.87 3.52
C TRP A 25 -2.19 13.59 3.94
N THR A 26 -1.51 12.74 4.73
CA THR A 26 -2.11 11.52 5.24
C THR A 26 -3.34 11.82 6.10
N ALA A 27 -3.24 12.82 6.98
CA ALA A 27 -4.37 13.22 7.80
C ALA A 27 -5.51 13.74 6.94
N LYS A 28 -5.22 14.46 5.87
CA LYS A 28 -6.25 14.92 4.93
C LYS A 28 -7.01 13.76 4.31
N LEU A 29 -6.29 12.72 3.90
CA LEU A 29 -6.91 11.53 3.32
C LEU A 29 -7.79 10.80 4.33
N VAL A 30 -7.31 10.69 5.57
CA VAL A 30 -8.08 10.03 6.64
C VAL A 30 -9.39 10.78 6.88
N VAL A 31 -9.33 12.11 6.98
CA VAL A 31 -10.52 12.94 7.19
C VAL A 31 -11.48 12.84 6.00
N ALA A 32 -10.93 12.79 4.78
CA ALA A 32 -11.75 12.70 3.57
C ALA A 32 -12.46 11.36 3.44
N GLY A 33 -11.92 10.30 4.05
CA GLY A 33 -12.56 9.01 4.11
C GLY A 33 -12.01 7.98 3.13
N GLN A 34 -12.43 6.73 3.34
CA GLN A 34 -11.88 5.58 2.62
C GLN A 34 -12.13 5.64 1.11
N ALA A 35 -13.29 6.11 0.68
CA ALA A 35 -13.58 6.17 -0.75
C ALA A 35 -12.56 7.04 -1.49
N LYS A 36 -12.18 8.19 -0.90
CA LYS A 36 -11.20 9.08 -1.50
C LYS A 36 -9.79 8.50 -1.44
N ALA A 37 -9.44 7.89 -0.31
CA ALA A 37 -8.13 7.25 -0.16
C ALA A 37 -7.99 6.08 -1.14
N ALA A 38 -9.03 5.28 -1.32
CA ALA A 38 -9.03 4.17 -2.26
C ALA A 38 -8.93 4.65 -3.71
N LYS A 39 -9.62 5.74 -4.04
CA LYS A 39 -9.50 6.34 -5.37
C LYS A 39 -8.07 6.78 -5.66
N LYS A 40 -7.43 7.40 -4.67
CA LYS A 40 -6.04 7.82 -4.81
C LYS A 40 -5.11 6.63 -5.00
N LEU A 41 -5.33 5.55 -4.26
CA LEU A 41 -4.59 4.31 -4.43
C LEU A 41 -4.74 3.79 -5.87
N GLY A 42 -5.96 3.80 -6.41
CA GLY A 42 -6.22 3.38 -7.78
C GLY A 42 -5.47 4.21 -8.79
N GLU A 43 -5.40 5.54 -8.59
CA GLU A 43 -4.65 6.43 -9.47
C GLU A 43 -3.17 6.09 -9.47
N GLU A 44 -2.59 5.85 -8.29
CA GLU A 44 -1.18 5.48 -8.18
C GLU A 44 -0.92 4.11 -8.79
N ALA A 45 -1.87 3.18 -8.72
CA ALA A 45 -1.74 1.88 -9.34
C ALA A 45 -1.67 2.01 -10.87
N VAL A 46 -2.52 2.85 -11.46
CA VAL A 46 -2.51 3.10 -12.91
C VAL A 46 -1.18 3.73 -13.33
N GLU A 47 -0.70 4.72 -12.57
CA GLU A 47 0.57 5.36 -12.88
C GLU A 47 1.73 4.38 -12.79
N THR A 48 1.68 3.44 -11.86
CA THR A 48 2.69 2.39 -11.74
C THR A 48 2.67 1.47 -12.96
N VAL A 49 1.48 1.10 -13.44
CA VAL A 49 1.33 0.29 -14.65
C VAL A 49 1.94 1.00 -15.85
N ILE A 50 1.64 2.28 -16.01
CA ILE A 50 2.18 3.08 -17.11
C ILE A 50 3.71 3.14 -17.04
N ALA A 51 4.25 3.40 -15.85
CA ALA A 51 5.70 3.47 -15.65
C ALA A 51 6.37 2.14 -15.99
N ALA A 52 5.73 1.02 -15.62
CA ALA A 52 6.26 -0.31 -15.90
C ALA A 52 6.32 -0.57 -17.41
N ILE A 53 5.26 -0.18 -18.14
CA ILE A 53 5.18 -0.39 -19.58
C ILE A 53 6.19 0.49 -20.32
N GLU A 54 6.40 1.71 -19.85
CA GLU A 54 7.39 2.62 -20.45
C GLU A 54 8.82 2.14 -20.26
N GLY A 55 9.06 1.27 -19.28
CA GLY A 55 10.34 0.59 -19.13
C GLY A 55 11.46 1.40 -18.50
N GLU A 56 11.15 2.57 -17.92
CA GLU A 56 12.18 3.38 -17.26
C GLU A 56 12.18 3.10 -15.77
N LYS A 57 13.36 2.83 -15.23
CA LYS A 57 13.54 2.42 -13.85
C LYS A 57 13.16 3.52 -12.85
N GLY A 58 13.57 4.75 -13.12
CA GLY A 58 13.31 5.87 -12.21
C GLY A 58 11.83 6.09 -11.92
N PRO A 59 11.02 6.31 -12.96
CA PRO A 59 9.58 6.46 -12.77
C PRO A 59 8.92 5.26 -12.11
N LEU A 60 9.35 4.04 -12.44
CA LEU A 60 8.79 2.85 -11.83
C LEU A 60 9.07 2.81 -10.32
N VAL A 61 10.28 3.17 -9.89
CA VAL A 61 10.61 3.26 -8.47
C VAL A 61 9.74 4.30 -7.78
N SER A 62 9.61 5.49 -8.38
CA SER A 62 8.84 6.59 -7.81
C SER A 62 7.36 6.23 -7.66
N GLU A 63 6.75 5.71 -8.72
CA GLU A 63 5.33 5.37 -8.68
C GLU A 63 5.04 4.18 -7.77
N SER A 64 5.98 3.22 -7.70
CA SER A 64 5.84 2.09 -6.78
C SER A 64 5.87 2.56 -5.32
N ALA A 65 6.73 3.54 -5.00
CA ALA A 65 6.76 4.11 -3.66
C ALA A 65 5.44 4.80 -3.32
N ASP A 66 4.89 5.58 -4.26
CA ASP A 66 3.59 6.22 -4.07
C ASP A 66 2.47 5.20 -3.88
N LEU A 67 2.51 4.12 -4.65
CA LEU A 67 1.51 3.05 -4.56
C LEU A 67 1.54 2.40 -3.18
N ILE A 68 2.72 2.04 -2.71
CA ILE A 68 2.87 1.39 -1.40
C ILE A 68 2.43 2.35 -0.29
N TYR A 69 2.80 3.63 -0.37
CA TYR A 69 2.40 4.60 0.63
C TYR A 69 0.87 4.70 0.73
N HIS A 70 0.20 4.85 -0.41
CA HIS A 70 -1.26 4.99 -0.40
C HIS A 70 -1.98 3.70 -0.02
N LEU A 71 -1.37 2.54 -0.32
CA LEU A 71 -1.89 1.26 0.18
C LEU A 71 -1.87 1.25 1.71
N MET A 72 -0.76 1.72 2.31
CA MET A 72 -0.66 1.76 3.77
C MET A 72 -1.70 2.69 4.39
N VAL A 73 -2.03 3.81 3.72
CA VAL A 73 -3.08 4.72 4.18
C VAL A 73 -4.45 4.03 4.14
N VAL A 74 -4.76 3.34 3.06
CA VAL A 74 -6.02 2.61 2.91
C VAL A 74 -6.16 1.52 3.98
N LEU A 75 -5.07 0.80 4.25
CA LEU A 75 -5.07 -0.22 5.31
C LEU A 75 -5.33 0.43 6.67
N LYS A 76 -4.69 1.56 6.94
CA LYS A 76 -4.87 2.28 8.21
C LYS A 76 -6.32 2.70 8.41
N ILE A 77 -6.94 3.29 7.39
CA ILE A 77 -8.34 3.71 7.47
C ILE A 77 -9.26 2.50 7.66
N GLY A 78 -8.95 1.38 6.99
CA GLY A 78 -9.74 0.17 7.06
C GLY A 78 -9.53 -0.65 8.33
N GLY A 79 -8.63 -0.21 9.21
CA GLY A 79 -8.38 -0.95 10.46
C GLY A 79 -7.62 -2.25 10.27
N VAL A 80 -6.87 -2.38 9.17
CA VAL A 80 -6.08 -3.57 8.87
C VAL A 80 -4.61 -3.29 9.19
N GLU A 81 -4.02 -4.15 9.99
CA GLU A 81 -2.60 -4.03 10.32
C GLU A 81 -1.73 -4.70 9.25
N LEU A 82 -0.54 -4.14 9.03
CA LEU A 82 0.41 -4.71 8.07
C LEU A 82 0.67 -6.20 8.35
N GLN A 83 0.75 -6.58 9.62
CA GLN A 83 1.01 -7.96 10.00
C GLN A 83 -0.04 -8.91 9.44
N GLU A 84 -1.30 -8.48 9.36
CA GLU A 84 -2.37 -9.30 8.80
C GLU A 84 -2.14 -9.58 7.32
N VAL A 85 -1.68 -8.55 6.59
CA VAL A 85 -1.35 -8.69 5.16
C VAL A 85 -0.14 -9.59 4.98
N MET A 86 0.89 -9.39 5.81
CA MET A 86 2.10 -10.21 5.74
C MET A 86 1.82 -11.67 6.05
N ALA A 87 0.96 -11.93 7.03
CA ALA A 87 0.59 -13.30 7.38
C ALA A 87 -0.12 -14.00 6.21
N GLU A 88 -0.99 -13.27 5.50
CA GLU A 88 -1.67 -13.80 4.33
C GLU A 88 -0.68 -14.08 3.19
N LEU A 89 0.28 -13.17 2.98
CA LEU A 89 1.32 -13.39 1.98
C LEU A 89 2.17 -14.63 2.31
N GLU A 90 2.53 -14.78 3.57
CA GLU A 90 3.30 -15.93 4.01
C GLU A 90 2.52 -17.23 3.75
N ARG A 91 1.23 -17.23 4.09
CA ARG A 91 0.37 -18.38 3.84
C ARG A 91 0.33 -18.76 2.37
N ARG A 92 0.19 -17.75 1.50
CA ARG A 92 0.12 -17.99 0.05
C ARG A 92 1.42 -18.47 -0.55
N THR A 93 2.54 -17.97 -0.06
CA THR A 93 3.85 -18.30 -0.61
C THR A 93 4.41 -19.61 -0.08
N GLY A 94 3.73 -20.24 0.89
CA GLY A 94 4.08 -21.58 1.34
C GLY A 94 3.60 -22.67 0.40
N GLN A 95 2.88 -22.32 -0.68
CA GLN A 95 2.35 -23.27 -1.66
C GLN A 95 2.76 -22.84 -3.08
N SER A 96 2.63 -23.75 -4.06
CA SER A 96 2.78 -23.35 -5.46
C SER A 96 1.62 -22.40 -5.83
N GLY A 97 1.84 -21.52 -6.78
CA GLY A 97 0.81 -20.60 -7.23
C GLY A 97 -0.47 -21.28 -7.71
N ILE A 98 -0.34 -22.43 -8.35
CA ILE A 98 -1.47 -23.22 -8.84
C ILE A 98 -2.25 -23.80 -7.67
N ALA A 99 -1.56 -24.38 -6.68
CA ALA A 99 -2.21 -24.97 -5.51
C ALA A 99 -2.93 -23.90 -4.70
N GLU A 100 -2.32 -22.73 -4.52
CA GLU A 100 -2.95 -21.61 -3.81
C GLU A 100 -4.22 -21.16 -4.50
N LYS A 101 -4.21 -21.01 -5.80
CA LYS A 101 -5.37 -20.57 -6.56
C LYS A 101 -6.52 -21.59 -6.42
N SER A 102 -6.22 -22.88 -6.50
CA SER A 102 -7.24 -23.92 -6.32
C SER A 102 -7.84 -23.89 -4.92
N SER A 103 -7.01 -23.66 -3.91
CA SER A 103 -7.47 -23.57 -2.52
C SER A 103 -8.44 -22.42 -2.33
N ARG A 104 -8.17 -21.27 -2.94
CA ARG A 104 -9.05 -20.11 -2.81
C ARG A 104 -10.39 -20.26 -3.53
N GLN A 105 -10.43 -21.11 -4.57
CA GLN A 105 -11.64 -21.32 -5.33
C GLN A 105 -12.57 -22.37 -4.70
N SER A 106 -12.05 -23.12 -3.77
CA SER A 106 -12.86 -24.13 -3.06
C SER A 106 -13.36 -23.60 -1.75
#